data_c2c674abaaf6f828b3e56e0aeda7275e
#
_entry.id   c2c674abaaf6f828b3e56e0aeda7275e
#
_cell.length_a   1.000
_cell.length_b   1.000
_cell.length_c   1.000
_cell.angle_alpha   90.00
_cell.angle_beta   90.00
_cell.angle_gamma   90.00
#
_symmetry.space_group_name_H-M   'P 1'
#
loop_
_entity.id
_entity.type
_entity.pdbx_description
1 polymer ?
#
loop_
_entity_poly.entity_id
_entity_poly.type
_entity_poly.pdbx_seq_one_letter_code
_entity_poly.pdbx_strand_id
1 'polypeptide(L)'
;MVAREHPDMRIRFSTSNPQDMTVEVLYVMSKHKNICNYIHLPVQSGSNRILEAMNRQHTRAEYIELIDHIRKILPDCGISHDMISGFPNETEEDHQATLSLMEYVKYDFGFMFMYSERPGTPAAKKLDDNIPDDVKKHRLKEVVALQQQHGLYRTQQFVGQIVEVLIEKESKKSKKHWSGRNQQNTVVVFPKENFKVGDFVNVKIEDCTSATLIGKAV
;
A
#
# COMPACT_ATOMS: atom_id res chain seq x y z
N MET A 1 -20.44 -11.21 -6.23
CA MET A 1 -21.44 -10.83 -7.22
C MET A 1 -20.79 -10.10 -8.39
N VAL A 2 -20.28 -8.87 -8.26
CA VAL A 2 -19.65 -8.11 -9.38
C VAL A 2 -18.60 -8.90 -10.16
N ALA A 3 -17.68 -9.61 -9.47
CA ALA A 3 -16.62 -10.38 -10.12
C ALA A 3 -17.12 -11.52 -11.03
N ARG A 4 -18.29 -12.08 -10.75
CA ARG A 4 -18.90 -13.14 -11.58
C ARG A 4 -19.65 -12.58 -12.77
N GLU A 5 -20.33 -11.44 -12.59
CA GLU A 5 -21.12 -10.79 -13.64
C GLU A 5 -20.23 -10.10 -14.69
N HIS A 6 -19.02 -9.71 -14.30
CA HIS A 6 -18.06 -9.00 -15.15
C HIS A 6 -16.67 -9.66 -15.11
N PRO A 7 -16.51 -10.86 -15.69
CA PRO A 7 -15.26 -11.63 -15.61
C PRO A 7 -14.08 -10.94 -16.29
N ASP A 8 -14.33 -10.12 -17.32
CA ASP A 8 -13.31 -9.41 -18.08
C ASP A 8 -12.93 -8.05 -17.46
N MET A 9 -13.61 -7.66 -16.37
CA MET A 9 -13.35 -6.40 -15.68
C MET A 9 -12.38 -6.62 -14.52
N ARG A 10 -11.31 -5.84 -14.46
CA ARG A 10 -10.42 -5.79 -13.29
C ARG A 10 -11.08 -5.04 -12.15
N ILE A 11 -11.28 -5.71 -11.03
CA ILE A 11 -11.95 -5.15 -9.84
C ILE A 11 -10.90 -4.79 -8.80
N ARG A 12 -10.93 -3.54 -8.34
CA ARG A 12 -10.17 -3.04 -7.19
C ARG A 12 -11.13 -2.47 -6.17
N PHE A 13 -10.80 -2.62 -4.91
CA PHE A 13 -11.53 -2.00 -3.82
C PHE A 13 -10.55 -1.31 -2.87
N SER A 14 -11.05 -0.35 -2.13
CA SER A 14 -10.31 0.31 -1.07
C SER A 14 -10.90 -0.10 0.26
N THR A 15 -10.05 -0.55 1.16
CA THR A 15 -10.42 -0.91 2.52
C THR A 15 -10.06 0.24 3.44
N SER A 16 -10.99 0.69 4.23
CA SER A 16 -10.78 1.81 5.14
C SER A 16 -10.42 1.38 6.55
N ASN A 17 -10.74 0.15 6.95
CA ASN A 17 -10.49 -0.35 8.30
C ASN A 17 -9.96 -1.80 8.24
N PRO A 18 -8.86 -2.13 8.96
CA PRO A 18 -8.36 -3.50 9.08
C PRO A 18 -9.41 -4.52 9.56
N GLN A 19 -10.35 -4.12 10.39
CA GLN A 19 -11.43 -5.00 10.88
C GLN A 19 -12.42 -5.45 9.81
N ASP A 20 -12.56 -4.69 8.72
CA ASP A 20 -13.47 -5.04 7.63
C ASP A 20 -12.85 -6.07 6.68
N MET A 21 -11.55 -6.33 6.79
CA MET A 21 -10.83 -7.33 5.99
C MET A 21 -10.83 -8.68 6.69
N THR A 22 -11.93 -9.40 6.54
CA THR A 22 -12.07 -10.74 7.14
C THR A 22 -11.40 -11.84 6.30
N VAL A 23 -11.15 -12.98 6.91
CA VAL A 23 -10.57 -14.16 6.23
C VAL A 23 -11.45 -14.64 5.06
N GLU A 24 -12.78 -14.51 5.20
CA GLU A 24 -13.75 -14.83 4.15
C GLU A 24 -13.56 -13.96 2.90
N VAL A 25 -13.28 -12.66 3.09
CA VAL A 25 -12.98 -11.73 1.98
C VAL A 25 -11.71 -12.17 1.26
N LEU A 26 -10.67 -12.57 1.98
CA LEU A 26 -9.42 -13.08 1.39
C LEU A 26 -9.65 -14.35 0.56
N TYR A 27 -10.47 -15.28 1.04
CA TYR A 27 -10.85 -16.47 0.28
C TYR A 27 -11.68 -16.14 -0.97
N VAL A 28 -12.55 -15.13 -0.91
CA VAL A 28 -13.27 -14.68 -2.11
C VAL A 28 -12.30 -14.07 -3.12
N MET A 29 -11.34 -13.25 -2.67
CA MET A 29 -10.30 -12.71 -3.55
C MET A 29 -9.50 -13.82 -4.23
N SER A 30 -9.08 -14.84 -3.50
CA SER A 30 -8.29 -15.95 -4.04
C SER A 30 -9.03 -16.78 -5.11
N LYS A 31 -10.36 -16.78 -5.09
CA LYS A 31 -11.21 -17.56 -6.04
C LYS A 31 -11.52 -16.80 -7.34
N HIS A 32 -11.31 -15.51 -7.41
CA HIS A 32 -11.70 -14.66 -8.54
C HIS A 32 -10.49 -13.92 -9.11
N LYS A 33 -9.95 -14.39 -10.24
CA LYS A 33 -8.74 -13.83 -10.90
C LYS A 33 -8.88 -12.35 -11.31
N ASN A 34 -10.09 -11.88 -11.53
CA ASN A 34 -10.37 -10.49 -11.88
C ASN A 34 -10.48 -9.54 -10.67
N ILE A 35 -10.46 -10.05 -9.45
CA ILE A 35 -10.24 -9.22 -8.26
C ILE A 35 -8.73 -9.02 -8.09
N CYS A 36 -8.30 -7.76 -8.10
CA CYS A 36 -6.88 -7.42 -7.96
C CYS A 36 -6.29 -7.97 -6.67
N ASN A 37 -5.10 -8.55 -6.79
CA ASN A 37 -4.32 -9.05 -5.66
C ASN A 37 -3.60 -7.89 -4.94
N TYR A 38 -4.40 -6.97 -4.40
CA TYR A 38 -3.95 -5.75 -3.75
C TYR A 38 -4.93 -5.33 -2.66
N ILE A 39 -4.40 -4.98 -1.49
CA ILE A 39 -5.17 -4.52 -0.33
C ILE A 39 -4.57 -3.20 0.17
N HIS A 40 -5.39 -2.16 0.26
CA HIS A 40 -5.05 -0.97 1.02
C HIS A 40 -5.53 -1.15 2.46
N LEU A 41 -4.58 -1.19 3.40
CA LEU A 41 -4.84 -1.53 4.80
C LEU A 41 -4.24 -0.48 5.75
N PRO A 42 -4.93 0.67 5.96
CA PRO A 42 -4.46 1.77 6.78
C PRO A 42 -4.32 1.36 8.25
N VAL A 43 -3.11 1.33 8.77
CA VAL A 43 -2.84 0.97 10.17
C VAL A 43 -2.67 2.20 11.06
N GLN A 44 -2.12 3.28 10.53
CA GLN A 44 -1.87 4.59 11.15
C GLN A 44 -0.67 4.63 12.11
N SER A 45 -0.47 3.64 12.97
CA SER A 45 0.65 3.52 13.92
C SER A 45 0.94 2.05 14.23
N GLY A 46 2.15 1.74 14.63
CA GLY A 46 2.55 0.42 15.15
C GLY A 46 2.43 0.29 16.66
N SER A 47 2.05 1.34 17.38
CA SER A 47 1.89 1.37 18.83
C SER A 47 0.43 1.23 19.25
N ASN A 48 0.10 0.29 20.12
CA ASN A 48 -1.24 0.14 20.66
C ASN A 48 -1.73 1.40 21.39
N ARG A 49 -0.85 2.06 22.14
CA ARG A 49 -1.16 3.29 22.87
C ARG A 49 -1.59 4.42 21.93
N ILE A 50 -0.89 4.55 20.81
CA ILE A 50 -1.23 5.56 19.78
C ILE A 50 -2.48 5.16 19.00
N LEU A 51 -2.66 3.89 18.68
CA LEU A 51 -3.88 3.39 18.04
C LEU A 51 -5.12 3.66 18.90
N GLU A 52 -5.05 3.42 20.21
CA GLU A 52 -6.11 3.74 21.16
C GLU A 52 -6.39 5.25 21.20
N ALA A 53 -5.34 6.08 21.27
CA ALA A 53 -5.48 7.54 21.28
C ALA A 53 -6.07 8.10 19.95
N MET A 54 -5.84 7.41 18.82
CA MET A 54 -6.47 7.68 17.53
C MET A 54 -7.89 7.11 17.41
N ASN A 55 -8.41 6.47 18.47
CA ASN A 55 -9.69 5.74 18.47
C ASN A 55 -9.76 4.65 17.39
N ARG A 56 -8.65 3.94 17.15
CA ARG A 56 -8.61 2.76 16.30
C ARG A 56 -9.04 1.54 17.12
N GLN A 57 -9.85 0.68 16.48
CA GLN A 57 -10.47 -0.46 17.15
C GLN A 57 -9.69 -1.77 16.95
N HIS A 58 -8.45 -1.68 16.49
CA HIS A 58 -7.55 -2.81 16.33
C HIS A 58 -6.24 -2.59 17.09
N THR A 59 -5.64 -3.67 17.49
CA THR A 59 -4.31 -3.71 18.10
C THR A 59 -3.24 -4.04 17.05
N ARG A 60 -1.98 -3.79 17.39
CA ARG A 60 -0.84 -4.24 16.59
C ARG A 60 -0.84 -5.76 16.36
N ALA A 61 -1.20 -6.55 17.39
CA ALA A 61 -1.20 -8.01 17.29
C ALA A 61 -2.27 -8.50 16.30
N GLU A 62 -3.48 -7.99 16.37
CA GLU A 62 -4.57 -8.31 15.43
C GLU A 62 -4.21 -7.89 14.00
N TYR A 63 -3.54 -6.75 13.85
CA TYR A 63 -3.07 -6.31 12.53
C TYR A 63 -2.01 -7.26 11.95
N ILE A 64 -1.04 -7.71 12.75
CA ILE A 64 -0.02 -8.69 12.34
C ILE A 64 -0.69 -10.02 11.96
N GLU A 65 -1.64 -10.52 12.75
CA GLU A 65 -2.39 -11.74 12.44
C GLU A 65 -3.12 -11.63 11.09
N LEU A 66 -3.74 -10.48 10.83
CA LEU A 66 -4.37 -10.22 9.53
C LEU A 66 -3.35 -10.23 8.39
N ILE A 67 -2.18 -9.61 8.56
CA ILE A 67 -1.08 -9.65 7.58
C ILE A 67 -0.65 -11.09 7.29
N ASP A 68 -0.52 -11.91 8.32
CA ASP A 68 -0.13 -13.33 8.18
C ASP A 68 -1.20 -14.14 7.42
N HIS A 69 -2.48 -13.90 7.68
CA HIS A 69 -3.57 -14.47 6.90
C HIS A 69 -3.52 -14.03 5.44
N ILE A 70 -3.29 -12.74 5.16
CA ILE A 70 -3.15 -12.23 3.80
C ILE A 70 -1.98 -12.94 3.10
N ARG A 71 -0.81 -12.98 3.70
CA ARG A 71 0.39 -13.62 3.11
C ARG A 71 0.21 -15.13 2.89
N LYS A 72 -0.57 -15.81 3.75
CA LYS A 72 -0.87 -17.24 3.62
C LYS A 72 -1.87 -17.54 2.49
N ILE A 73 -2.93 -16.74 2.38
CA ILE A 73 -4.04 -16.97 1.42
C ILE A 73 -3.74 -16.36 0.05
N LEU A 74 -3.06 -15.21 0.05
CA LEU A 74 -2.71 -14.41 -1.12
C LEU A 74 -1.22 -14.05 -1.06
N PRO A 75 -0.29 -15.00 -1.30
CA PRO A 75 1.14 -14.79 -1.05
C PRO A 75 1.74 -13.62 -1.85
N ASP A 76 1.23 -13.38 -3.06
CA ASP A 76 1.70 -12.30 -3.94
C ASP A 76 0.91 -11.00 -3.78
N CYS A 77 0.09 -10.87 -2.72
CA CYS A 77 -0.73 -9.68 -2.51
C CYS A 77 0.12 -8.44 -2.25
N GLY A 78 -0.10 -7.40 -3.04
CA GLY A 78 0.39 -6.06 -2.75
C GLY A 78 -0.35 -5.46 -1.56
N ILE A 79 0.37 -4.93 -0.58
CA ILE A 79 -0.22 -4.31 0.60
C ILE A 79 0.27 -2.87 0.71
N SER A 80 -0.67 -1.93 0.82
CA SER A 80 -0.34 -0.54 1.12
C SER A 80 -0.93 -0.08 2.44
N HIS A 81 -0.33 0.96 3.01
CA HIS A 81 -0.71 1.50 4.30
C HIS A 81 -0.86 3.02 4.30
N ASP A 82 -1.45 3.52 5.39
CA ASP A 82 -1.33 4.90 5.84
C ASP A 82 -0.61 4.91 7.19
N MET A 83 0.34 5.84 7.37
CA MET A 83 1.05 6.09 8.63
C MET A 83 1.02 7.56 8.98
N ILE A 84 0.85 7.86 10.26
CA ILE A 84 0.91 9.21 10.81
C ILE A 84 2.05 9.27 11.82
N SER A 85 3.03 10.14 11.59
CA SER A 85 4.14 10.39 12.50
C SER A 85 3.90 11.65 13.33
N GLY A 86 4.26 11.63 14.59
CA GLY A 86 4.15 12.77 15.49
C GLY A 86 2.73 13.05 15.97
N PHE A 87 1.90 12.03 16.14
CA PHE A 87 0.59 12.16 16.79
C PHE A 87 0.78 12.67 18.23
N PRO A 88 -0.15 13.46 18.82
CA PRO A 88 -0.03 13.96 20.19
C PRO A 88 0.39 12.88 21.18
N ASN A 89 1.36 13.21 22.03
CA ASN A 89 1.98 12.33 23.04
C ASN A 89 2.75 11.11 22.48
N GLU A 90 3.01 11.01 21.19
CA GLU A 90 3.83 9.93 20.62
C GLU A 90 5.25 9.96 21.21
N THR A 91 5.68 8.89 21.87
CA THR A 91 7.05 8.74 22.39
C THR A 91 7.99 8.16 21.34
N GLU A 92 9.29 8.07 21.66
CA GLU A 92 10.25 7.41 20.78
C GLU A 92 9.97 5.90 20.67
N GLU A 93 9.55 5.27 21.76
CA GLU A 93 9.17 3.86 21.77
C GLU A 93 7.97 3.58 20.86
N ASP A 94 6.99 4.49 20.80
CA ASP A 94 5.84 4.37 19.89
C ASP A 94 6.27 4.50 18.43
N HIS A 95 7.18 5.43 18.15
CA HIS A 95 7.76 5.59 16.83
C HIS A 95 8.54 4.34 16.39
N GLN A 96 9.40 3.80 17.26
CA GLN A 96 10.13 2.56 17.01
C GLN A 96 9.19 1.36 16.84
N ALA A 97 8.07 1.30 17.57
CA ALA A 97 7.04 0.30 17.35
C ALA A 97 6.44 0.41 15.93
N THR A 98 6.27 1.63 15.42
CA THR A 98 5.80 1.86 14.04
C THR A 98 6.82 1.38 13.02
N LEU A 99 8.09 1.74 13.16
CA LEU A 99 9.16 1.28 12.26
C LEU A 99 9.28 -0.26 12.28
N SER A 100 9.24 -0.88 13.46
CA SER A 100 9.32 -2.34 13.58
C SER A 100 8.12 -3.07 12.97
N LEU A 101 6.92 -2.45 12.96
CA LEU A 101 5.78 -3.00 12.21
C LEU A 101 6.01 -2.92 10.71
N MET A 102 6.55 -1.82 10.21
CA MET A 102 6.87 -1.67 8.79
C MET A 102 7.90 -2.71 8.36
N GLU A 103 8.93 -2.95 9.16
CA GLU A 103 9.94 -4.00 8.90
C GLU A 103 9.34 -5.40 8.86
N TYR A 104 8.36 -5.68 9.70
CA TYR A 104 7.64 -6.96 9.67
C TYR A 104 6.85 -7.15 8.38
N VAL A 105 6.05 -6.14 8.00
CA VAL A 105 5.10 -6.24 6.88
C VAL A 105 5.79 -6.10 5.53
N LYS A 106 6.77 -5.21 5.38
CA LYS A 106 7.44 -4.82 4.13
C LYS A 106 6.43 -4.42 3.07
N TYR A 107 5.76 -3.30 3.32
CA TYR A 107 4.70 -2.80 2.45
C TYR A 107 5.18 -2.49 1.03
N ASP A 108 4.31 -2.71 0.05
CA ASP A 108 4.56 -2.38 -1.36
C ASP A 108 4.50 -0.86 -1.59
N PHE A 109 3.60 -0.19 -0.88
CA PHE A 109 3.39 1.26 -1.01
C PHE A 109 2.80 1.83 0.28
N GLY A 110 2.97 3.15 0.51
CA GLY A 110 2.39 3.82 1.67
C GLY A 110 2.12 5.30 1.45
N PHE A 111 1.11 5.79 2.16
CA PHE A 111 0.88 7.21 2.35
C PHE A 111 1.32 7.57 3.77
N MET A 112 2.29 8.46 3.88
CA MET A 112 2.93 8.81 5.12
C MET A 112 2.73 10.29 5.40
N PHE A 113 2.21 10.61 6.57
CA PHE A 113 1.82 11.96 6.94
C PHE A 113 2.48 12.37 8.25
N MET A 114 2.85 13.62 8.33
CA MET A 114 3.08 14.29 9.61
C MET A 114 1.72 14.63 10.21
N TYR A 115 1.55 14.39 11.51
CA TYR A 115 0.33 14.82 12.19
C TYR A 115 0.12 16.32 12.02
N SER A 116 -1.09 16.67 11.70
CA SER A 116 -1.60 18.04 11.65
C SER A 116 -2.99 18.06 12.27
N GLU A 117 -3.19 18.95 13.20
CA GLU A 117 -4.48 19.13 13.86
C GLU A 117 -5.59 19.42 12.84
N ARG A 118 -6.68 18.67 12.93
CA ARG A 118 -7.87 18.89 12.10
C ARG A 118 -9.02 19.37 12.97
N PRO A 119 -9.51 20.61 12.77
CA PRO A 119 -10.62 21.16 13.54
C PRO A 119 -11.83 20.22 13.56
N GLY A 120 -12.44 20.09 14.73
CA GLY A 120 -13.63 19.27 14.92
C GLY A 120 -13.38 17.80 15.25
N THR A 121 -12.16 17.28 15.11
CA THR A 121 -11.83 15.89 15.48
C THR A 121 -11.74 15.71 17.00
N PRO A 122 -11.97 14.47 17.51
CA PRO A 122 -11.77 14.18 18.94
C PRO A 122 -10.34 14.47 19.41
N ALA A 123 -9.33 14.21 18.59
CA ALA A 123 -7.94 14.50 18.91
C ALA A 123 -7.72 16.00 19.12
N ALA A 124 -8.16 16.85 18.18
CA ALA A 124 -8.05 18.32 18.29
C ALA A 124 -8.80 18.92 19.50
N LYS A 125 -9.82 18.22 20.01
CA LYS A 125 -10.60 18.69 21.17
C LYS A 125 -10.02 18.24 22.51
N LYS A 126 -9.26 17.16 22.54
CA LYS A 126 -8.88 16.48 23.79
C LYS A 126 -7.38 16.38 24.01
N LEU A 127 -6.58 16.58 22.98
CA LEU A 127 -5.14 16.38 23.01
C LEU A 127 -4.45 17.66 22.54
N ASP A 128 -3.42 18.07 23.27
CA ASP A 128 -2.54 19.14 22.84
C ASP A 128 -1.51 18.60 21.85
N ASP A 129 -1.27 19.30 20.75
CA ASP A 129 -0.22 18.96 19.79
C ASP A 129 1.15 19.34 20.38
N ASN A 130 1.65 18.46 21.24
CA ASN A 130 2.85 18.66 22.08
C ASN A 130 4.14 18.10 21.47
N ILE A 131 4.10 17.54 20.26
CA ILE A 131 5.30 17.04 19.59
C ILE A 131 5.91 18.15 18.75
N PRO A 132 7.19 18.53 18.99
CA PRO A 132 7.86 19.56 18.18
C PRO A 132 7.92 19.20 16.70
N ASP A 133 7.79 20.20 15.83
CA ASP A 133 7.76 20.02 14.37
C ASP A 133 9.02 19.38 13.79
N ASP A 134 10.18 19.65 14.37
CA ASP A 134 11.44 19.03 13.98
C ASP A 134 11.46 17.54 14.31
N VAL A 135 10.92 17.12 15.46
CA VAL A 135 10.73 15.71 15.82
C VAL A 135 9.77 15.03 14.87
N LYS A 136 8.60 15.62 14.58
CA LYS A 136 7.65 15.09 13.60
C LYS A 136 8.28 14.89 12.22
N LYS A 137 9.04 15.90 11.75
CA LYS A 137 9.75 15.86 10.46
C LYS A 137 10.83 14.80 10.45
N HIS A 138 11.55 14.62 11.56
CA HIS A 138 12.57 13.57 11.68
C HIS A 138 11.93 12.19 11.57
N ARG A 139 10.93 11.91 12.38
CA ARG A 139 10.18 10.63 12.36
C ARG A 139 9.57 10.33 11.00
N LEU A 140 8.94 11.33 10.36
CA LEU A 140 8.40 11.15 9.02
C LEU A 140 9.49 10.79 8.00
N LYS A 141 10.69 11.39 8.08
CA LYS A 141 11.81 11.05 7.20
C LYS A 141 12.24 9.59 7.37
N GLU A 142 12.29 9.07 8.58
CA GLU A 142 12.63 7.67 8.85
C GLU A 142 11.58 6.72 8.26
N VAL A 143 10.29 7.00 8.49
CA VAL A 143 9.18 6.22 7.89
C VAL A 143 9.24 6.23 6.37
N VAL A 144 9.50 7.39 5.75
CA VAL A 144 9.61 7.53 4.29
C VAL A 144 10.83 6.76 3.76
N ALA A 145 11.99 6.87 4.42
CA ALA A 145 13.20 6.16 4.02
C ALA A 145 13.01 4.64 4.08
N LEU A 146 12.41 4.16 5.16
CA LEU A 146 12.10 2.74 5.32
C LEU A 146 11.10 2.24 4.27
N GLN A 147 10.03 3.01 3.98
CA GLN A 147 9.08 2.67 2.94
C GLN A 147 9.74 2.63 1.56
N GLN A 148 10.67 3.51 1.25
CA GLN A 148 11.42 3.47 -0.01
C GLN A 148 12.26 2.19 -0.15
N GLN A 149 12.90 1.75 0.93
CA GLN A 149 13.64 0.48 0.96
C GLN A 149 12.70 -0.72 0.75
N HIS A 150 11.58 -0.76 1.47
CA HIS A 150 10.58 -1.83 1.31
C HIS A 150 9.97 -1.83 -0.09
N GLY A 151 9.60 -0.66 -0.62
CA GLY A 151 9.07 -0.53 -1.98
C GLY A 151 10.07 -1.07 -3.02
N LEU A 152 11.35 -0.73 -2.90
CA LEU A 152 12.38 -1.28 -3.79
C LEU A 152 12.52 -2.80 -3.63
N TYR A 153 12.58 -3.31 -2.40
CA TYR A 153 12.60 -4.75 -2.13
C TYR A 153 11.41 -5.47 -2.80
N ARG A 154 10.20 -4.91 -2.69
CA ARG A 154 8.99 -5.50 -3.27
C ARG A 154 8.97 -5.42 -4.79
N THR A 155 9.37 -4.31 -5.39
CA THR A 155 9.40 -4.16 -6.86
C THR A 155 10.49 -5.01 -7.50
N GLN A 156 11.63 -5.22 -6.85
CA GLN A 156 12.70 -6.11 -7.31
C GLN A 156 12.24 -7.57 -7.49
N GLN A 157 11.23 -8.01 -6.72
CA GLN A 157 10.68 -9.38 -6.88
C GLN A 157 10.04 -9.60 -8.26
N PHE A 158 9.65 -8.55 -8.97
CA PHE A 158 9.05 -8.64 -10.30
C PHE A 158 10.07 -8.66 -11.44
N VAL A 159 11.32 -8.29 -11.20
CA VAL A 159 12.36 -8.26 -12.26
C VAL A 159 12.57 -9.67 -12.81
N GLY A 160 12.50 -9.80 -14.13
CA GLY A 160 12.55 -11.08 -14.87
C GLY A 160 11.20 -11.77 -15.03
N GLN A 161 10.15 -11.36 -14.31
CA GLN A 161 8.80 -11.91 -14.42
C GLN A 161 8.01 -11.27 -15.58
N ILE A 162 7.00 -11.99 -16.05
CA ILE A 162 5.97 -11.46 -16.96
C ILE A 162 4.74 -11.16 -16.12
N VAL A 163 4.24 -9.91 -16.21
CA VAL A 163 3.06 -9.46 -15.50
C VAL A 163 2.01 -8.93 -16.46
N GLU A 164 0.74 -9.23 -16.17
CA GLU A 164 -0.38 -8.66 -16.91
C GLU A 164 -0.63 -7.22 -16.47
N VAL A 165 -0.64 -6.29 -17.40
CA VAL A 165 -0.80 -4.85 -17.17
C VAL A 165 -2.05 -4.34 -17.89
N LEU A 166 -2.93 -3.65 -17.16
CA LEU A 166 -3.99 -2.85 -17.75
C LEU A 166 -3.42 -1.47 -18.09
N ILE A 167 -3.46 -1.09 -19.36
CA ILE A 167 -3.02 0.24 -19.82
C ILE A 167 -4.03 1.29 -19.36
N GLU A 168 -3.59 2.26 -18.55
CA GLU A 168 -4.44 3.32 -18.03
C GLU A 168 -4.27 4.65 -18.76
N LYS A 169 -3.05 4.94 -19.22
CA LYS A 169 -2.70 6.22 -19.86
C LYS A 169 -1.32 6.22 -20.51
N GLU A 170 -0.98 7.33 -21.15
CA GLU A 170 0.41 7.63 -21.50
C GLU A 170 1.26 7.89 -20.25
N SER A 171 2.54 7.52 -20.32
CA SER A 171 3.49 7.83 -19.24
C SER A 171 3.68 9.35 -19.12
N LYS A 172 3.62 9.85 -17.86
CA LYS A 172 3.87 11.29 -17.58
C LYS A 172 5.27 11.75 -17.98
N LYS A 173 6.26 10.85 -17.95
CA LYS A 173 7.68 11.18 -18.25
C LYS A 173 8.04 11.01 -19.71
N SER A 174 7.24 10.31 -20.52
CA SER A 174 7.55 10.04 -21.92
C SER A 174 6.30 9.72 -22.71
N LYS A 175 6.00 10.50 -23.74
CA LYS A 175 4.90 10.23 -24.69
C LYS A 175 5.12 8.97 -25.53
N LYS A 176 6.33 8.40 -25.52
CA LYS A 176 6.69 7.17 -26.22
C LYS A 176 6.41 5.90 -25.41
N HIS A 177 5.86 6.04 -24.18
CA HIS A 177 5.60 4.91 -23.29
C HIS A 177 4.16 4.90 -22.80
N TRP A 178 3.63 3.70 -22.62
CA TRP A 178 2.41 3.46 -21.86
C TRP A 178 2.70 3.41 -20.37
N SER A 179 1.69 3.73 -19.57
CA SER A 179 1.66 3.54 -18.12
C SER A 179 0.37 2.82 -17.77
N GLY A 180 0.51 1.73 -17.06
CA GLY A 180 -0.60 0.93 -16.56
C GLY A 180 -0.29 0.38 -15.18
N ARG A 181 -1.10 -0.58 -14.71
CA ARG A 181 -0.92 -1.24 -13.43
C ARG A 181 -1.07 -2.75 -13.56
N ASN A 182 -0.26 -3.47 -12.79
CA ASN A 182 -0.40 -4.91 -12.62
C ASN A 182 -1.50 -5.27 -11.60
N GLN A 183 -1.65 -6.55 -11.28
CA GLN A 183 -2.61 -7.07 -10.29
C GLN A 183 -2.36 -6.51 -8.88
N GLN A 184 -1.10 -6.30 -8.49
CA GLN A 184 -0.67 -5.77 -7.21
C GLN A 184 -0.75 -4.23 -7.12
N ASN A 185 -1.39 -3.58 -8.11
CA ASN A 185 -1.53 -2.13 -8.20
C ASN A 185 -0.21 -1.37 -8.42
N THR A 186 0.88 -2.07 -8.74
CA THR A 186 2.17 -1.43 -9.04
C THR A 186 2.14 -0.80 -10.43
N VAL A 187 2.67 0.40 -10.55
CA VAL A 187 2.79 1.09 -11.84
C VAL A 187 3.81 0.37 -12.71
N VAL A 188 3.43 0.11 -13.96
CA VAL A 188 4.30 -0.47 -15.00
C VAL A 188 4.39 0.49 -16.16
N VAL A 189 5.62 0.75 -16.63
CA VAL A 189 5.91 1.62 -17.77
C VAL A 189 6.65 0.80 -18.84
N PHE A 190 6.19 0.86 -20.08
CA PHE A 190 6.77 0.13 -21.20
C PHE A 190 6.59 0.90 -22.52
N PRO A 191 7.41 0.64 -23.58
CA PRO A 191 7.31 1.32 -24.86
C PRO A 191 5.92 1.19 -25.48
N LYS A 192 5.50 2.25 -26.18
CA LYS A 192 4.27 2.19 -27.00
C LYS A 192 4.49 1.30 -28.21
N GLU A 193 3.55 0.39 -28.38
CA GLU A 193 3.38 -0.43 -29.57
C GLU A 193 1.94 -0.27 -30.06
N ASN A 194 1.38 -1.25 -30.75
CA ASN A 194 0.03 -1.21 -31.33
C ASN A 194 -1.09 -1.45 -30.28
N PHE A 195 -0.89 -0.97 -29.06
CA PHE A 195 -1.85 -1.04 -27.95
C PHE A 195 -2.54 0.30 -27.72
N LYS A 196 -3.65 0.26 -26.98
CA LYS A 196 -4.42 1.45 -26.58
C LYS A 196 -4.78 1.39 -25.09
N VAL A 197 -5.23 2.52 -24.57
CA VAL A 197 -5.79 2.60 -23.21
C VAL A 197 -6.97 1.65 -23.09
N GLY A 198 -6.99 0.86 -22.00
CA GLY A 198 -7.98 -0.18 -21.74
C GLY A 198 -7.53 -1.60 -22.12
N ASP A 199 -6.47 -1.74 -22.91
CA ASP A 199 -5.95 -3.07 -23.26
C ASP A 199 -5.21 -3.72 -22.07
N PHE A 200 -5.30 -5.04 -21.98
CA PHE A 200 -4.46 -5.88 -21.14
C PHE A 200 -3.28 -6.39 -21.94
N VAL A 201 -2.08 -6.20 -21.40
CA VAL A 201 -0.83 -6.54 -22.08
C VAL A 201 0.10 -7.28 -21.13
N ASN A 202 0.70 -8.37 -21.59
CA ASN A 202 1.76 -9.05 -20.87
C ASN A 202 3.07 -8.26 -21.06
N VAL A 203 3.70 -7.90 -19.93
CA VAL A 203 4.94 -7.11 -19.91
C VAL A 203 5.99 -7.90 -19.15
N LYS A 204 7.13 -8.19 -19.79
CA LYS A 204 8.32 -8.71 -19.14
C LYS A 204 9.04 -7.56 -18.43
N ILE A 205 9.20 -7.68 -17.11
CA ILE A 205 9.85 -6.66 -16.30
C ILE A 205 11.36 -6.81 -16.42
N GLU A 206 12.03 -5.73 -16.81
CA GLU A 206 13.49 -5.69 -17.01
C GLU A 206 14.20 -4.91 -15.89
N ASP A 207 13.52 -3.90 -15.31
CA ASP A 207 14.09 -3.03 -14.28
C ASP A 207 12.98 -2.46 -13.38
N CYS A 208 13.36 -1.84 -12.26
CA CYS A 208 12.42 -1.21 -11.34
C CYS A 208 13.02 -0.02 -10.57
N THR A 209 12.13 0.79 -10.03
CA THR A 209 12.38 1.73 -8.93
C THR A 209 11.55 1.32 -7.72
N SER A 210 11.65 2.01 -6.60
CA SER A 210 10.81 1.75 -5.42
C SER A 210 9.28 1.87 -5.63
N ALA A 211 8.82 2.37 -6.80
CA ALA A 211 7.41 2.62 -7.05
C ALA A 211 6.96 2.27 -8.50
N THR A 212 7.88 1.85 -9.36
CA THR A 212 7.57 1.66 -10.79
C THR A 212 8.36 0.49 -11.34
N LEU A 213 7.68 -0.37 -12.08
CA LEU A 213 8.27 -1.43 -12.87
C LEU A 213 8.50 -0.94 -14.30
N ILE A 214 9.59 -1.35 -14.93
CA ILE A 214 9.97 -0.98 -16.29
C ILE A 214 10.16 -2.26 -17.08
N GLY A 215 9.57 -2.35 -18.25
CA GLY A 215 9.64 -3.56 -19.05
C GLY A 215 9.31 -3.37 -20.52
N LYS A 216 9.06 -4.50 -21.19
CA LYS A 216 8.65 -4.57 -22.61
C LYS A 216 7.49 -5.51 -22.78
N ALA A 217 6.58 -5.20 -23.68
CA ALA A 217 5.50 -6.10 -24.08
C ALA A 217 6.06 -7.39 -24.70
N VAL A 218 5.38 -8.53 -24.44
CA VAL A 218 5.77 -9.86 -24.94
C VAL A 218 4.54 -10.63 -25.42
#